data_2c04c72ba285627fd0dd76201e45c7ae
#
_entry.id   2c04c72ba285627fd0dd76201e45c7ae
#
_cell.length_a   1.000
_cell.length_b   1.000
_cell.length_c   1.000
_cell.angle_alpha   90.00
_cell.angle_beta   90.00
_cell.angle_gamma   90.00
#
_symmetry.space_group_name_H-M   'P 1'
#
loop_
_entity.id
_entity.type
_entity.pdbx_description
1 polymer ?
#
loop_
_entity_poly.entity_id
_entity_poly.type
_entity_poly.pdbx_seq_one_letter_code
_entity_poly.pdbx_strand_id
1 'polypeptide(L)'
;MSRRRWIPFLMVLSLLLAFAGPAFASEGADGTLKAKQTELTAQLKKGKASDAKKMDQIFDDLLDYNALAKDSLGKHWDDLSEAERKEFQDMLKRLVKNACRKNLKKTLNYDVTYDGTTEAKKGVLVKTVARSKTNAREEPVHIDYAMHKLDGRWVVGNILTEGSSMVGNYRSQFGRVIKKNGFAELMRRMKKKADKDGA
;
A
#
# COMPACT_ATOMS: atom_id res chain seq x y z
N MET A 1 -69.91 -25.17 39.63
CA MET A 1 -68.56 -25.55 40.06
C MET A 1 -67.73 -25.86 38.80
N SER A 2 -66.96 -24.91 38.33
CA SER A 2 -66.26 -24.97 37.04
C SER A 2 -64.79 -25.34 37.32
N ARG A 3 -64.35 -26.52 36.86
CA ARG A 3 -62.95 -26.89 36.94
C ARG A 3 -62.21 -26.38 35.70
N ARG A 4 -61.43 -25.27 35.84
CA ARG A 4 -60.49 -24.81 34.86
C ARG A 4 -59.29 -25.78 34.76
N ARG A 5 -59.17 -26.45 33.62
CA ARG A 5 -58.02 -27.29 33.24
C ARG A 5 -56.88 -26.37 32.81
N TRP A 6 -55.80 -26.35 33.53
CA TRP A 6 -54.56 -25.72 33.16
C TRP A 6 -53.81 -26.60 32.14
N ILE A 7 -53.56 -26.03 30.98
CA ILE A 7 -52.69 -26.64 29.95
C ILE A 7 -51.29 -26.18 30.22
N PRO A 8 -50.29 -27.08 30.43
CA PRO A 8 -48.91 -26.65 30.55
C PRO A 8 -48.38 -26.21 29.17
N PHE A 9 -47.95 -24.98 29.10
CA PHE A 9 -47.26 -24.38 27.94
C PHE A 9 -45.89 -25.01 27.82
N LEU A 10 -45.70 -25.93 26.86
CA LEU A 10 -44.41 -26.53 26.51
C LEU A 10 -43.56 -25.46 25.84
N MET A 11 -42.60 -24.95 26.58
CA MET A 11 -41.58 -24.02 26.12
C MET A 11 -40.61 -24.77 25.20
N VAL A 12 -40.81 -24.65 23.88
CA VAL A 12 -39.84 -25.11 22.88
C VAL A 12 -38.67 -24.16 22.91
N LEU A 13 -37.62 -24.53 23.66
CA LEU A 13 -36.33 -23.83 23.65
C LEU A 13 -35.63 -24.16 22.34
N SER A 14 -35.85 -23.33 21.31
CA SER A 14 -35.08 -23.35 20.08
C SER A 14 -33.63 -22.96 20.37
N LEU A 15 -32.77 -23.97 20.46
CA LEU A 15 -31.34 -23.80 20.54
C LEU A 15 -30.85 -23.28 19.17
N LEU A 16 -30.81 -21.96 19.01
CA LEU A 16 -30.09 -21.30 17.92
C LEU A 16 -28.59 -21.58 18.12
N LEU A 17 -28.12 -22.66 17.50
CA LEU A 17 -26.69 -22.83 17.23
C LEU A 17 -26.28 -21.71 16.27
N ALA A 18 -25.80 -20.61 16.86
CA ALA A 18 -25.02 -19.64 16.13
C ALA A 18 -23.76 -20.36 15.62
N PHE A 19 -23.79 -20.78 14.36
CA PHE A 19 -22.57 -21.07 13.63
C PHE A 19 -21.75 -19.76 13.59
N ALA A 20 -20.95 -19.54 14.62
CA ALA A 20 -19.80 -18.67 14.52
C ALA A 20 -18.84 -19.35 13.56
N GLY A 21 -19.07 -19.16 12.25
CA GLY A 21 -18.04 -19.38 11.25
C GLY A 21 -16.81 -18.59 11.69
N PRO A 22 -15.58 -19.04 11.38
CA PRO A 22 -14.42 -18.24 11.66
C PRO A 22 -14.65 -16.87 11.04
N ALA A 23 -14.88 -15.86 11.87
CA ALA A 23 -14.80 -14.49 11.45
C ALA A 23 -13.36 -14.32 10.97
N PHE A 24 -13.13 -14.43 9.66
CA PHE A 24 -12.00 -13.78 9.03
C PHE A 24 -12.26 -12.30 9.32
N ALA A 25 -11.79 -11.84 10.48
CA ALA A 25 -11.63 -10.43 10.75
C ALA A 25 -10.82 -9.93 9.55
N SER A 26 -11.45 -9.15 8.68
CA SER A 26 -10.75 -8.53 7.58
C SER A 26 -9.61 -7.77 8.23
N GLU A 27 -8.39 -8.25 8.01
CA GLU A 27 -7.20 -7.64 8.57
C GLU A 27 -7.30 -6.14 8.32
N GLY A 28 -7.10 -5.31 9.34
CA GLY A 28 -7.12 -3.86 9.19
C GLY A 28 -6.02 -3.42 8.22
N ALA A 29 -6.03 -2.18 7.81
CA ALA A 29 -5.01 -1.63 6.93
C ALA A 29 -3.59 -1.81 7.50
N ASP A 30 -3.45 -1.60 8.81
CA ASP A 30 -2.21 -1.79 9.57
C ASP A 30 -1.77 -3.25 9.63
N GLY A 31 -2.70 -4.18 9.85
CA GLY A 31 -2.43 -5.62 9.81
C GLY A 31 -1.96 -6.08 8.44
N THR A 32 -2.66 -5.66 7.37
CA THR A 32 -2.26 -5.94 5.98
C THR A 32 -0.86 -5.40 5.69
N LEU A 33 -0.58 -4.14 6.05
CA LEU A 33 0.73 -3.53 5.83
C LEU A 33 1.83 -4.29 6.57
N LYS A 34 1.61 -4.61 7.85
CA LYS A 34 2.56 -5.35 8.70
C LYS A 34 2.85 -6.73 8.15
N ALA A 35 1.82 -7.47 7.71
CA ALA A 35 1.98 -8.79 7.09
C ALA A 35 2.84 -8.71 5.82
N LYS A 36 2.55 -7.76 4.91
CA LYS A 36 3.33 -7.56 3.68
C LYS A 36 4.77 -7.09 3.94
N GLN A 37 5.00 -6.22 4.92
CA GLN A 37 6.36 -5.84 5.31
C GLN A 37 7.15 -7.01 5.90
N THR A 38 6.51 -7.85 6.70
CA THR A 38 7.13 -9.07 7.25
C THR A 38 7.50 -10.04 6.13
N GLU A 39 6.60 -10.26 5.18
CA GLU A 39 6.83 -11.11 4.00
C GLU A 39 8.01 -10.58 3.15
N LEU A 40 8.03 -9.29 2.84
CA LEU A 40 9.13 -8.63 2.13
C LEU A 40 10.47 -8.79 2.85
N THR A 41 10.48 -8.56 4.16
CA THR A 41 11.70 -8.71 4.99
C THR A 41 12.21 -10.14 5.00
N ALA A 42 11.31 -11.13 5.07
CA ALA A 42 11.69 -12.55 4.99
C ALA A 42 12.30 -12.93 3.64
N GLN A 43 11.77 -12.38 2.53
CA GLN A 43 12.35 -12.60 1.19
C GLN A 43 13.75 -11.98 1.07
N LEU A 44 13.96 -10.78 1.59
CA LEU A 44 15.27 -10.12 1.58
C LEU A 44 16.35 -10.91 2.31
N LYS A 45 16.01 -11.52 3.44
CA LYS A 45 16.95 -12.33 4.23
C LYS A 45 17.39 -13.61 3.52
N LYS A 46 16.58 -14.14 2.60
CA LYS A 46 16.91 -15.37 1.83
C LYS A 46 17.97 -15.15 0.76
N GLY A 47 18.07 -13.95 0.18
CA GLY A 47 19.16 -13.53 -0.71
C GLY A 47 19.26 -14.23 -2.07
N LYS A 48 18.22 -14.95 -2.52
CA LYS A 48 18.23 -15.72 -3.78
C LYS A 48 17.56 -14.96 -4.94
N ALA A 49 18.00 -15.21 -6.18
CA ALA A 49 17.39 -14.59 -7.38
C ALA A 49 15.89 -14.89 -7.54
N SER A 50 15.39 -16.05 -7.05
CA SER A 50 13.97 -16.40 -7.00
C SER A 50 13.14 -15.44 -6.14
N ASP A 51 13.78 -14.71 -5.25
CA ASP A 51 13.14 -13.82 -4.29
C ASP A 51 12.71 -12.50 -4.94
N ALA A 52 13.36 -12.09 -6.04
CA ALA A 52 12.98 -10.88 -6.78
C ALA A 52 11.57 -10.99 -7.37
N LYS A 53 11.20 -12.14 -7.94
CA LYS A 53 9.85 -12.36 -8.48
C LYS A 53 8.77 -12.36 -7.39
N LYS A 54 9.08 -12.97 -6.24
CA LYS A 54 8.16 -12.95 -5.08
C LYS A 54 8.01 -11.55 -4.50
N MET A 55 9.11 -10.81 -4.36
CA MET A 55 9.05 -9.40 -3.94
C MET A 55 8.20 -8.56 -4.90
N ASP A 56 8.32 -8.78 -6.20
CA ASP A 56 7.51 -8.09 -7.20
C ASP A 56 6.02 -8.41 -7.06
N GLN A 57 5.66 -9.66 -6.76
CA GLN A 57 4.28 -10.04 -6.49
C GLN A 57 3.73 -9.34 -5.24
N ILE A 58 4.53 -9.28 -4.17
CA ILE A 58 4.12 -8.59 -2.93
C ILE A 58 3.87 -7.09 -3.21
N PHE A 59 4.74 -6.44 -4.00
CA PHE A 59 4.52 -5.04 -4.40
C PHE A 59 3.28 -4.89 -5.28
N ASP A 60 3.04 -5.84 -6.21
CA ASP A 60 1.87 -5.82 -7.08
C ASP A 60 0.56 -6.01 -6.29
N ASP A 61 0.60 -6.80 -5.22
CA ASP A 61 -0.54 -6.99 -4.31
C ASP A 61 -0.79 -5.80 -3.38
N LEU A 62 0.29 -5.10 -2.99
CA LEU A 62 0.22 -4.04 -1.98
C LEU A 62 -0.01 -2.66 -2.57
N LEU A 63 0.47 -2.36 -3.79
CA LEU A 63 0.47 -1.02 -4.37
C LEU A 63 -0.62 -0.84 -5.42
N ASP A 64 -1.40 0.22 -5.30
CA ASP A 64 -2.32 0.65 -6.37
C ASP A 64 -1.57 1.52 -7.39
N TYR A 65 -1.00 0.87 -8.40
CA TYR A 65 -0.26 1.58 -9.47
C TYR A 65 -1.14 2.49 -10.33
N ASN A 66 -2.45 2.21 -10.40
CA ASN A 66 -3.38 3.07 -11.14
C ASN A 66 -3.59 4.39 -10.39
N ALA A 67 -3.90 4.31 -9.10
CA ALA A 67 -4.01 5.50 -8.27
C ALA A 67 -2.69 6.27 -8.21
N LEU A 68 -1.54 5.58 -8.02
CA LEU A 68 -0.22 6.19 -8.03
C LEU A 68 0.06 6.95 -9.33
N ALA A 69 -0.27 6.37 -10.49
CA ALA A 69 -0.07 6.99 -11.80
C ALA A 69 -0.98 8.21 -12.00
N LYS A 70 -2.27 8.01 -11.80
CA LYS A 70 -3.27 9.08 -11.96
C LYS A 70 -2.96 10.28 -11.06
N ASP A 71 -2.69 10.01 -9.79
CA ASP A 71 -2.40 11.07 -8.83
C ASP A 71 -1.04 11.74 -9.06
N SER A 72 -0.05 11.03 -9.61
CA SER A 72 1.27 11.59 -9.96
C SER A 72 1.25 12.49 -11.19
N LEU A 73 0.36 12.25 -12.14
CA LEU A 73 0.17 13.15 -13.31
C LEU A 73 -0.81 14.28 -13.00
N GLY A 74 -1.76 14.06 -12.05
CA GLY A 74 -2.78 15.04 -11.71
C GLY A 74 -3.59 15.47 -12.93
N LYS A 75 -3.66 16.77 -13.18
CA LYS A 75 -4.43 17.33 -14.31
C LYS A 75 -3.97 16.85 -15.70
N HIS A 76 -2.74 16.43 -15.84
CA HIS A 76 -2.22 15.93 -17.11
C HIS A 76 -2.67 14.51 -17.45
N TRP A 77 -3.30 13.81 -16.50
CA TRP A 77 -3.81 12.47 -16.73
C TRP A 77 -4.91 12.43 -17.79
N ASP A 78 -5.83 13.38 -17.73
CA ASP A 78 -7.00 13.40 -18.60
C ASP A 78 -6.66 13.84 -20.04
N ASP A 79 -5.52 14.53 -20.22
CA ASP A 79 -5.00 14.96 -21.54
C ASP A 79 -4.37 13.81 -22.34
N LEU A 80 -4.10 12.65 -21.71
CA LEU A 80 -3.42 11.51 -22.33
C LEU A 80 -4.41 10.51 -22.93
N SER A 81 -4.00 9.90 -24.06
CA SER A 81 -4.67 8.73 -24.62
C SER A 81 -4.55 7.51 -23.68
N GLU A 82 -5.39 6.50 -23.89
CA GLU A 82 -5.31 5.24 -23.11
C GLU A 82 -3.95 4.53 -23.26
N ALA A 83 -3.38 4.57 -24.46
CA ALA A 83 -2.07 3.99 -24.74
C ALA A 83 -0.96 4.70 -23.93
N GLU A 84 -0.97 6.04 -23.91
CA GLU A 84 -0.01 6.85 -23.15
C GLU A 84 -0.19 6.66 -21.62
N ARG A 85 -1.42 6.57 -21.14
CA ARG A 85 -1.71 6.27 -19.73
C ARG A 85 -1.13 4.91 -19.34
N LYS A 86 -1.34 3.89 -20.19
CA LYS A 86 -0.80 2.55 -19.95
C LYS A 86 0.72 2.54 -19.97
N GLU A 87 1.36 3.17 -20.97
CA GLU A 87 2.82 3.29 -21.05
C GLU A 87 3.40 3.97 -19.82
N PHE A 88 2.76 5.06 -19.36
CA PHE A 88 3.17 5.76 -18.17
C PHE A 88 3.02 4.90 -16.91
N GLN A 89 1.90 4.18 -16.74
CA GLN A 89 1.68 3.27 -15.62
C GLN A 89 2.75 2.18 -15.55
N ASP A 90 3.04 1.54 -16.67
CA ASP A 90 4.04 0.47 -16.75
C ASP A 90 5.44 1.01 -16.39
N MET A 91 5.77 2.22 -16.87
CA MET A 91 7.03 2.87 -16.54
C MET A 91 7.12 3.31 -15.07
N LEU A 92 6.04 3.88 -14.53
CA LEU A 92 5.97 4.27 -13.12
C LEU A 92 6.07 3.03 -12.21
N LYS A 93 5.36 1.96 -12.54
CA LYS A 93 5.44 0.66 -11.84
C LYS A 93 6.88 0.18 -11.77
N ARG A 94 7.62 0.21 -12.88
CA ARG A 94 9.03 -0.18 -12.93
C ARG A 94 9.89 0.70 -12.03
N LEU A 95 9.74 2.02 -12.07
CA LEU A 95 10.47 2.95 -11.22
C LEU A 95 10.18 2.74 -9.73
N VAL A 96 8.91 2.59 -9.36
CA VAL A 96 8.50 2.37 -7.98
C VAL A 96 9.07 1.06 -7.46
N LYS A 97 8.97 -0.04 -8.23
CA LYS A 97 9.56 -1.33 -7.84
C LYS A 97 11.08 -1.22 -7.62
N ASN A 98 11.81 -0.57 -8.52
CA ASN A 98 13.25 -0.37 -8.38
C ASN A 98 13.58 0.44 -7.11
N ALA A 99 12.86 1.52 -6.86
CA ALA A 99 13.02 2.35 -5.65
C ALA A 99 12.69 1.56 -4.38
N CYS A 100 11.60 0.79 -4.38
CA CYS A 100 11.23 -0.05 -3.25
C CYS A 100 12.30 -1.10 -2.95
N ARG A 101 12.79 -1.84 -3.95
CA ARG A 101 13.86 -2.85 -3.77
C ARG A 101 15.13 -2.23 -3.18
N LYS A 102 15.55 -1.06 -3.70
CA LYS A 102 16.72 -0.34 -3.22
C LYS A 102 16.57 0.11 -1.76
N ASN A 103 15.42 0.64 -1.41
CA ASN A 103 15.16 1.14 -0.05
C ASN A 103 14.90 -0.02 0.92
N LEU A 104 14.27 -1.09 0.48
CA LEU A 104 13.95 -2.24 1.32
C LEU A 104 15.20 -2.86 1.97
N LYS A 105 16.35 -2.93 1.24
CA LYS A 105 17.63 -3.38 1.82
C LYS A 105 18.06 -2.49 3.00
N LYS A 106 17.78 -1.18 2.92
CA LYS A 106 18.09 -0.25 4.01
C LYS A 106 17.17 -0.47 5.21
N THR A 107 15.91 -0.87 4.99
CA THR A 107 14.94 -1.07 6.09
C THR A 107 15.34 -2.21 7.04
N LEU A 108 16.22 -3.13 6.62
CA LEU A 108 16.78 -4.17 7.51
C LEU A 108 17.54 -3.57 8.71
N ASN A 109 18.06 -2.35 8.57
CA ASN A 109 18.80 -1.64 9.61
C ASN A 109 17.89 -0.80 10.53
N TYR A 110 16.57 -0.88 10.35
CA TYR A 110 15.61 -0.12 11.13
C TYR A 110 14.60 -1.05 11.81
N ASP A 111 14.19 -0.69 13.01
CA ASP A 111 13.00 -1.22 13.66
C ASP A 111 11.82 -0.33 13.32
N VAL A 112 10.73 -0.93 12.85
CA VAL A 112 9.51 -0.22 12.47
C VAL A 112 8.44 -0.48 13.51
N THR A 113 7.95 0.59 14.13
CA THR A 113 6.78 0.57 15.03
C THR A 113 5.55 1.12 14.30
N TYR A 114 4.38 0.65 14.68
CA TYR A 114 3.09 1.08 14.13
C TYR A 114 2.40 1.94 15.18
N ASP A 115 2.22 3.22 14.87
CA ASP A 115 1.68 4.21 15.81
C ASP A 115 0.17 4.45 15.62
N GLY A 116 -0.49 3.48 14.98
CA GLY A 116 -1.93 3.49 14.78
C GLY A 116 -2.37 3.92 13.39
N THR A 117 -3.68 4.07 13.27
CA THR A 117 -4.35 4.38 12.01
C THR A 117 -5.29 5.57 12.22
N THR A 118 -5.28 6.51 11.30
CA THR A 118 -6.20 7.66 11.30
C THR A 118 -6.99 7.72 10.00
N GLU A 119 -8.20 8.26 10.05
CA GLU A 119 -8.99 8.47 8.84
C GLU A 119 -8.31 9.45 7.89
N ALA A 120 -8.44 9.20 6.58
CA ALA A 120 -7.95 10.04 5.52
C ALA A 120 -9.07 10.30 4.51
N LYS A 121 -8.90 11.32 3.66
CA LYS A 121 -9.91 11.71 2.65
C LYS A 121 -10.38 10.53 1.78
N LYS A 122 -9.49 9.56 1.52
CA LYS A 122 -9.80 8.31 0.80
C LYS A 122 -9.17 7.16 1.59
N GLY A 123 -9.94 6.47 2.42
CA GLY A 123 -9.44 5.36 3.23
C GLY A 123 -8.78 5.80 4.53
N VAL A 124 -7.59 5.31 4.83
CA VAL A 124 -6.90 5.51 6.10
C VAL A 124 -5.42 5.84 5.91
N LEU A 125 -4.84 6.46 6.93
CA LEU A 125 -3.40 6.68 7.03
C LEU A 125 -2.84 5.78 8.13
N VAL A 126 -2.05 4.79 7.76
CA VAL A 126 -1.32 3.94 8.71
C VAL A 126 0.00 4.63 9.02
N LYS A 127 0.19 4.97 10.29
CA LYS A 127 1.37 5.68 10.78
C LYS A 127 2.43 4.71 11.26
N THR A 128 3.67 4.92 10.84
CA THR A 128 4.81 4.12 11.28
C THR A 128 6.01 5.01 11.60
N VAL A 129 6.85 4.51 12.50
CA VAL A 129 8.12 5.16 12.85
C VAL A 129 9.24 4.14 12.70
N ALA A 130 10.24 4.49 11.89
CA ALA A 130 11.44 3.70 11.67
C ALA A 130 12.60 4.24 12.53
N ARG A 131 13.17 3.39 13.39
CA ARG A 131 14.33 3.73 14.24
C ARG A 131 15.53 2.91 13.83
N SER A 132 16.69 3.58 13.74
CA SER A 132 17.95 2.92 13.39
C SER A 132 18.36 1.92 14.47
N LYS A 133 18.73 0.70 14.06
CA LYS A 133 19.30 -0.33 14.95
C LYS A 133 20.77 -0.12 15.24
N THR A 134 21.44 0.61 14.38
CA THR A 134 22.92 0.76 14.40
C THR A 134 23.37 2.11 14.88
N ASN A 135 22.49 3.11 14.91
CA ASN A 135 22.80 4.47 15.34
C ASN A 135 21.68 5.07 16.18
N ALA A 136 21.79 4.98 17.50
CA ALA A 136 20.82 5.52 18.43
C ALA A 136 20.71 7.07 18.43
N ARG A 137 21.66 7.77 17.79
CA ARG A 137 21.62 9.25 17.66
C ARG A 137 20.90 9.69 16.39
N GLU A 138 20.56 8.76 15.50
CA GLU A 138 19.80 9.06 14.28
C GLU A 138 18.35 9.34 14.67
N GLU A 139 17.80 10.47 14.21
CA GLU A 139 16.41 10.82 14.43
C GLU A 139 15.49 9.75 13.81
N PRO A 140 14.42 9.34 14.51
CA PRO A 140 13.43 8.42 13.95
C PRO A 140 12.80 9.03 12.71
N VAL A 141 12.50 8.18 11.71
CA VAL A 141 11.85 8.60 10.46
C VAL A 141 10.38 8.19 10.48
N HIS A 142 9.49 9.16 10.31
CA HIS A 142 8.06 8.94 10.17
C HIS A 142 7.73 8.56 8.73
N ILE A 143 7.11 7.39 8.56
CA ILE A 143 6.67 6.89 7.26
C ILE A 143 5.19 6.50 7.37
N ASP A 144 4.34 7.28 6.72
CA ASP A 144 2.91 7.04 6.74
C ASP A 144 2.45 6.47 5.40
N TYR A 145 1.52 5.52 5.45
CA TYR A 145 0.98 4.85 4.28
C TYR A 145 -0.50 5.22 4.11
N ALA A 146 -0.82 5.98 3.07
CA ALA A 146 -2.21 6.23 2.71
C ALA A 146 -2.77 5.00 2.00
N MET A 147 -3.68 4.30 2.67
CA MET A 147 -4.26 3.04 2.22
C MET A 147 -5.76 3.18 1.99
N HIS A 148 -6.25 2.48 0.97
CA HIS A 148 -7.67 2.39 0.65
C HIS A 148 -8.03 0.96 0.23
N LYS A 149 -9.33 0.67 0.12
CA LYS A 149 -9.79 -0.62 -0.38
C LYS A 149 -9.92 -0.60 -1.90
N LEU A 150 -9.31 -1.59 -2.54
CA LEU A 150 -9.46 -1.90 -3.95
C LEU A 150 -9.92 -3.37 -4.05
N ASP A 151 -11.09 -3.62 -4.60
CA ASP A 151 -11.70 -4.96 -4.70
C ASP A 151 -11.72 -5.71 -3.34
N GLY A 152 -12.05 -4.97 -2.27
CA GLY A 152 -12.12 -5.50 -0.90
C GLY A 152 -10.77 -5.65 -0.17
N ARG A 153 -9.64 -5.46 -0.84
CA ARG A 153 -8.28 -5.56 -0.28
C ARG A 153 -7.70 -4.19 0.06
N TRP A 154 -6.95 -4.12 1.14
CA TRP A 154 -6.20 -2.92 1.47
C TRP A 154 -4.97 -2.76 0.59
N VAL A 155 -4.84 -1.61 -0.07
CA VAL A 155 -3.71 -1.27 -0.94
C VAL A 155 -3.18 0.13 -0.61
N VAL A 156 -1.91 0.36 -0.90
CA VAL A 156 -1.24 1.65 -0.70
C VAL A 156 -1.37 2.49 -1.96
N GLY A 157 -1.99 3.66 -1.84
CA GLY A 157 -2.09 4.66 -2.91
C GLY A 157 -1.10 5.81 -2.78
N ASN A 158 -0.49 6.00 -1.61
CA ASN A 158 0.55 7.02 -1.41
C ASN A 158 1.41 6.67 -0.19
N ILE A 159 2.65 7.15 -0.19
CA ILE A 159 3.58 7.06 0.95
C ILE A 159 4.02 8.48 1.29
N LEU A 160 3.98 8.80 2.59
CA LEU A 160 4.49 10.06 3.11
C LEU A 160 5.72 9.76 3.96
N THR A 161 6.81 10.48 3.72
CA THR A 161 8.01 10.42 4.55
C THR A 161 8.20 11.80 5.15
N GLU A 162 8.24 11.91 6.47
CA GLU A 162 8.27 13.18 7.20
C GLU A 162 7.19 14.16 6.69
N GLY A 163 5.96 13.66 6.50
CA GLY A 163 4.84 14.42 5.96
C GLY A 163 4.93 14.76 4.47
N SER A 164 6.05 14.47 3.80
CA SER A 164 6.26 14.76 2.39
C SER A 164 5.68 13.64 1.52
N SER A 165 4.65 13.95 0.74
CA SER A 165 3.94 13.01 -0.13
C SER A 165 4.77 12.61 -1.35
N MET A 166 5.00 11.31 -1.55
CA MET A 166 5.66 10.76 -2.73
C MET A 166 4.92 11.14 -4.03
N VAL A 167 3.62 10.94 -4.05
CA VAL A 167 2.76 11.30 -5.19
C VAL A 167 2.77 12.80 -5.44
N GLY A 168 2.71 13.63 -4.39
CA GLY A 168 2.80 15.09 -4.50
C GLY A 168 4.13 15.55 -5.10
N ASN A 169 5.22 14.92 -4.70
CA ASN A 169 6.56 15.18 -5.23
C ASN A 169 6.64 14.80 -6.72
N TYR A 170 6.13 13.63 -7.11
CA TYR A 170 6.07 13.23 -8.50
C TYR A 170 5.20 14.18 -9.33
N ARG A 171 4.01 14.56 -8.83
CA ARG A 171 3.12 15.52 -9.51
C ARG A 171 3.85 16.83 -9.80
N SER A 172 4.57 17.37 -8.85
CA SER A 172 5.34 18.60 -9.02
C SER A 172 6.47 18.43 -10.03
N GLN A 173 7.20 17.30 -9.97
CA GLN A 173 8.32 17.05 -10.89
C GLN A 173 7.83 16.77 -12.31
N PHE A 174 6.86 15.89 -12.47
CA PHE A 174 6.31 15.52 -13.79
C PHE A 174 5.61 16.70 -14.45
N GLY A 175 4.80 17.45 -13.67
CA GLY A 175 4.13 18.64 -14.18
C GLY A 175 5.10 19.69 -14.71
N ARG A 176 6.25 19.91 -14.05
CA ARG A 176 7.30 20.81 -14.55
C ARG A 176 7.90 20.32 -15.86
N VAL A 177 8.17 19.02 -15.98
CA VAL A 177 8.74 18.45 -17.23
C VAL A 177 7.73 18.54 -18.35
N ILE A 178 6.48 18.14 -18.12
CA ILE A 178 5.42 18.16 -19.14
C ILE A 178 5.18 19.59 -19.62
N LYS A 179 5.05 20.54 -18.69
CA LYS A 179 4.84 21.96 -19.03
C LYS A 179 5.97 22.53 -19.90
N LYS A 180 7.22 22.15 -19.63
CA LYS A 180 8.40 22.70 -20.32
C LYS A 180 8.73 21.97 -21.62
N ASN A 181 8.57 20.65 -21.66
CA ASN A 181 9.17 19.79 -22.68
C ASN A 181 8.20 18.73 -23.24
N GLY A 182 6.95 18.69 -22.76
CA GLY A 182 5.95 17.71 -23.18
C GLY A 182 6.06 16.34 -22.51
N PHE A 183 5.04 15.52 -22.73
CA PHE A 183 4.91 14.18 -22.14
C PHE A 183 6.00 13.20 -22.66
N ALA A 184 6.33 13.25 -23.94
CA ALA A 184 7.36 12.39 -24.55
C ALA A 184 8.73 12.54 -23.85
N GLU A 185 9.09 13.76 -23.47
CA GLU A 185 10.34 14.02 -22.74
C GLU A 185 10.26 13.48 -21.30
N LEU A 186 9.11 13.56 -20.64
CA LEU A 186 8.91 12.90 -19.36
C LEU A 186 9.18 11.39 -19.47
N MET A 187 8.56 10.72 -20.44
CA MET A 187 8.73 9.29 -20.68
C MET A 187 10.19 8.91 -20.96
N ARG A 188 10.89 9.70 -21.76
CA ARG A 188 12.31 9.51 -22.05
C ARG A 188 13.17 9.58 -20.78
N ARG A 189 12.90 10.55 -19.88
CA ARG A 189 13.61 10.68 -18.59
C ARG A 189 13.30 9.54 -17.65
N MET A 190 12.04 9.13 -17.56
CA MET A 190 11.61 8.01 -16.73
C MET A 190 12.30 6.71 -17.18
N LYS A 191 12.35 6.45 -18.49
CA LYS A 191 13.04 5.29 -19.06
C LYS A 191 14.52 5.30 -18.69
N LYS A 192 15.23 6.40 -18.94
CA LYS A 192 16.64 6.55 -18.57
C LYS A 192 16.90 6.28 -17.09
N LYS A 193 16.00 6.78 -16.22
CA LYS A 193 16.11 6.53 -14.78
C LYS A 193 15.84 5.06 -14.42
N ALA A 194 14.82 4.45 -15.01
CA ALA A 194 14.48 3.05 -14.76
C ALA A 194 15.60 2.10 -15.18
N ASP A 195 16.26 2.39 -16.32
CA ASP A 195 17.39 1.60 -16.81
C ASP A 195 18.62 1.73 -15.88
N LYS A 196 18.89 2.95 -15.40
CA LYS A 196 19.98 3.19 -14.42
C LYS A 196 19.74 2.54 -13.06
N ASP A 197 18.51 2.56 -12.56
CA ASP A 197 18.16 2.05 -11.23
C ASP A 197 17.91 0.51 -11.26
N GLY A 198 17.78 -0.09 -12.44
CA GLY A 198 17.57 -1.53 -12.65
C GLY A 198 18.84 -2.31 -13.01
N ALA A 199 19.93 -1.63 -13.25
CA ALA A 199 21.26 -2.20 -13.45
C ALA A 199 21.98 -2.31 -12.10
#